data_a284fc4c3e1478df3171dd34b9b1efc8
#
_entry.id   a284fc4c3e1478df3171dd34b9b1efc8
#
_cell.length_a   1.000
_cell.length_b   1.000
_cell.length_c   1.000
_cell.angle_alpha   90.00
_cell.angle_beta   90.00
_cell.angle_gamma   90.00
#
_symmetry.space_group_name_H-M   'P 1'
#
loop_
_entity.id
_entity.type
_entity.pdbx_description
1 polymer ?
#
loop_
_entity_poly.entity_id
_entity_poly.type
_entity_poly.pdbx_seq_one_letter_code
_entity_poly.pdbx_strand_id
1 'polypeptide(L)'
;MPVRKFNPTTPGQRFQTVQLFDEITSEEPYKPLVEPLHRSGGRNNRGELTSWWRGGGHKRMYRNVDVKRDKRDIPAKVATIEYDPNRSARIALVTYADGEKRYILQPIGLKVGDTIVAGETADILPGNALPLKNIPLGTLVHNVELKSGKGGQIARSAGSFVQVVAKEGDYASVKMPSGEIRNINMECYATIGQVGNLEHENVSIGKAGRSRWLGRRPHVRGVAMNPVDHPLGGGEGKTSGGRHPVSPWGLPTKGYKTRNRKATDKFIVQRRGK
;
A
#
# COMPACT_ATOMS: atom_id res chain seq x y z
N MET A 1 17.96 4.06 -2.06
CA MET A 1 18.09 5.36 -2.75
C MET A 1 18.17 6.46 -1.73
N PRO A 2 19.07 7.44 -1.93
CA PRO A 2 19.21 8.51 -0.96
C PRO A 2 18.00 9.43 -0.98
N VAL A 3 17.54 9.78 0.20
CA VAL A 3 16.52 10.81 0.42
C VAL A 3 17.24 12.16 0.47
N ARG A 4 16.82 13.12 -0.36
CA ARG A 4 17.38 14.48 -0.35
C ARG A 4 16.86 15.24 0.87
N LYS A 5 17.75 15.79 1.66
CA LYS A 5 17.47 16.74 2.73
C LYS A 5 17.57 18.17 2.19
N PHE A 6 16.79 19.07 2.77
CA PHE A 6 16.88 20.51 2.48
C PHE A 6 17.75 21.22 3.51
N ASN A 7 18.36 22.32 3.12
CA ASN A 7 19.02 23.21 4.06
C ASN A 7 17.98 23.85 5.00
N PRO A 8 18.28 24.01 6.30
CA PRO A 8 17.34 24.49 7.31
C PRO A 8 17.14 26.02 7.26
N THR A 9 16.84 26.55 6.07
CA THR A 9 16.62 27.99 5.84
C THR A 9 15.30 28.48 6.39
N THR A 10 14.30 27.58 6.51
CA THR A 10 13.00 27.89 7.09
C THR A 10 12.54 26.76 8.02
N PRO A 11 11.62 27.04 8.99
CA PRO A 11 11.09 26.00 9.88
C PRO A 11 10.51 24.78 9.13
N GLY A 12 9.86 25.01 8.00
CA GLY A 12 9.27 23.94 7.18
C GLY A 12 10.31 23.07 6.47
N GLN A 13 11.46 23.65 6.08
CA GLN A 13 12.53 22.93 5.39
C GLN A 13 13.47 22.19 6.35
N ARG A 14 13.54 22.60 7.61
CA ARG A 14 14.44 22.01 8.61
C ARG A 14 14.37 20.49 8.71
N PHE A 15 13.17 19.92 8.64
CA PHE A 15 12.92 18.49 8.77
C PHE A 15 12.38 17.87 7.47
N GLN A 16 12.24 18.66 6.42
CA GLN A 16 11.68 18.19 5.17
C GLN A 16 12.69 17.34 4.40
N THR A 17 12.21 16.20 3.91
CA THR A 17 12.96 15.37 2.97
C THR A 17 12.10 15.04 1.77
N VAL A 18 12.72 14.74 0.64
CA VAL A 18 12.05 14.30 -0.60
C VAL A 18 12.79 13.11 -1.17
N GLN A 19 12.04 12.26 -1.85
CA GLN A 19 12.63 11.17 -2.62
C GLN A 19 13.35 11.72 -3.85
N LEU A 20 14.46 11.09 -4.20
CA LEU A 20 15.05 11.20 -5.52
C LEU A 20 14.28 10.27 -6.46
N PHE A 21 14.08 10.72 -7.68
CA PHE A 21 13.33 10.01 -8.71
C PHE A 21 14.25 9.35 -9.76
N ASP A 22 15.44 8.95 -9.35
CA ASP A 22 16.49 8.41 -10.23
C ASP A 22 16.07 7.14 -10.98
N GLU A 23 15.10 6.38 -10.43
CA GLU A 23 14.56 5.17 -11.08
C GLU A 23 13.52 5.46 -12.14
N ILE A 24 12.98 6.68 -12.17
CA ILE A 24 11.88 7.03 -13.07
C ILE A 24 12.45 7.33 -14.45
N THR A 25 11.94 6.63 -15.45
CA THR A 25 12.37 6.77 -16.84
C THR A 25 11.42 7.58 -17.70
N SER A 26 10.18 7.80 -17.23
CA SER A 26 9.18 8.64 -17.91
C SER A 26 8.38 9.45 -16.89
N GLU A 27 8.22 10.74 -17.16
CA GLU A 27 7.42 11.65 -16.33
C GLU A 27 5.94 11.64 -16.72
N GLU A 28 5.65 11.37 -17.99
CA GLU A 28 4.28 11.32 -18.50
C GLU A 28 3.69 9.90 -18.45
N PRO A 29 2.45 9.76 -17.89
CA PRO A 29 1.78 8.48 -17.87
C PRO A 29 1.21 8.12 -19.25
N TYR A 30 1.09 6.84 -19.52
CA TYR A 30 0.43 6.33 -20.72
C TYR A 30 -1.08 6.62 -20.67
N LYS A 31 -1.53 7.59 -21.48
CA LYS A 31 -2.89 8.17 -21.42
C LYS A 31 -4.04 7.16 -21.47
N PRO A 32 -4.01 6.09 -22.28
CA PRO A 32 -5.11 5.12 -22.34
C PRO A 32 -5.35 4.36 -21.01
N LEU A 33 -4.35 4.30 -20.12
CA LEU A 33 -4.45 3.65 -18.81
C LEU A 33 -4.69 4.62 -17.66
N VAL A 34 -5.07 5.86 -17.96
CA VAL A 34 -5.27 6.91 -16.96
C VAL A 34 -6.72 7.38 -16.95
N GLU A 35 -7.31 7.41 -15.75
CA GLU A 35 -8.70 7.83 -15.54
C GLU A 35 -8.79 8.99 -14.53
N PRO A 36 -9.85 9.83 -14.62
CA PRO A 36 -10.11 10.84 -13.61
C PRO A 36 -10.36 10.22 -12.23
N LEU A 37 -9.71 10.73 -11.19
CA LEU A 37 -9.93 10.30 -9.83
C LEU A 37 -10.91 11.23 -9.11
N HIS A 38 -12.15 10.79 -8.95
CA HIS A 38 -13.15 11.49 -8.14
C HIS A 38 -12.87 11.29 -6.64
N ARG A 39 -12.95 12.38 -5.87
CA ARG A 39 -12.70 12.37 -4.43
C ARG A 39 -13.98 12.63 -3.67
N SER A 40 -14.34 11.74 -2.78
CA SER A 40 -15.53 11.88 -1.92
C SER A 40 -15.31 12.82 -0.72
N GLY A 41 -14.06 13.20 -0.42
CA GLY A 41 -13.74 13.99 0.78
C GLY A 41 -14.07 13.28 2.10
N GLY A 42 -14.08 11.95 2.11
CA GLY A 42 -14.43 11.13 3.27
C GLY A 42 -15.93 10.92 3.47
N ARG A 43 -16.76 11.24 2.46
CA ARG A 43 -18.22 11.01 2.48
C ARG A 43 -18.56 9.69 1.82
N ASN A 44 -19.63 9.06 2.32
CA ASN A 44 -20.24 7.88 1.71
C ASN A 44 -21.20 8.28 0.57
N ASN A 45 -21.93 7.30 0.02
CA ASN A 45 -22.92 7.52 -1.03
C ASN A 45 -24.15 8.32 -0.56
N ARG A 46 -24.40 8.44 0.75
CA ARG A 46 -25.46 9.26 1.36
C ARG A 46 -24.99 10.69 1.69
N GLY A 47 -23.73 11.03 1.44
CA GLY A 47 -23.15 12.32 1.79
C GLY A 47 -22.67 12.44 3.24
N GLU A 48 -22.80 11.41 4.06
CA GLU A 48 -22.39 11.39 5.47
C GLU A 48 -20.87 11.24 5.59
N LEU A 49 -20.31 11.91 6.58
CA LEU A 49 -18.87 11.88 6.85
C LEU A 49 -18.48 10.59 7.58
N THR A 50 -17.98 9.61 6.85
CA THR A 50 -17.57 8.31 7.39
C THR A 50 -16.06 8.21 7.66
N SER A 51 -15.26 9.03 6.99
CA SER A 51 -13.81 9.10 7.20
C SER A 51 -13.40 10.55 7.44
N TRP A 52 -13.09 10.85 8.69
CA TRP A 52 -12.75 12.20 9.11
C TRP A 52 -11.38 12.64 8.60
N TRP A 53 -11.17 13.95 8.58
CA TRP A 53 -9.91 14.61 8.21
C TRP A 53 -9.39 14.23 6.82
N ARG A 54 -10.29 13.95 5.90
CA ARG A 54 -10.02 13.74 4.47
C ARG A 54 -10.59 14.90 3.66
N GLY A 55 -9.89 15.26 2.60
CA GLY A 55 -10.38 16.26 1.64
C GLY A 55 -9.32 17.25 1.18
N GLY A 56 -9.63 17.92 0.09
CA GLY A 56 -8.70 18.80 -0.62
C GLY A 56 -7.53 18.01 -1.23
N GLY A 57 -6.37 18.65 -1.29
CA GLY A 57 -5.17 18.11 -1.88
C GLY A 57 -5.06 18.31 -3.38
N HIS A 58 -3.88 18.02 -3.93
CA HIS A 58 -3.58 18.19 -5.35
C HIS A 58 -4.45 17.27 -6.21
N LYS A 59 -4.95 17.76 -7.36
CA LYS A 59 -5.68 16.94 -8.35
C LYS A 59 -4.80 15.80 -8.82
N ARG A 60 -5.38 14.59 -8.92
CA ARG A 60 -4.67 13.39 -9.33
C ARG A 60 -5.47 12.63 -10.36
N MET A 61 -4.77 11.94 -11.25
CA MET A 61 -5.34 10.96 -12.14
C MET A 61 -5.05 9.57 -11.61
N TYR A 62 -5.98 8.66 -11.75
CA TYR A 62 -5.81 7.26 -11.39
C TYR A 62 -5.11 6.51 -12.52
N ARG A 63 -4.18 5.59 -12.19
CA ARG A 63 -3.54 4.67 -13.13
C ARG A 63 -4.16 3.29 -12.94
N ASN A 64 -4.66 2.71 -14.02
CA ASN A 64 -5.16 1.36 -14.03
C ASN A 64 -3.99 0.38 -13.94
N VAL A 65 -3.79 -0.20 -12.76
CA VAL A 65 -2.71 -1.16 -12.50
C VAL A 65 -3.29 -2.57 -12.53
N ASP A 66 -2.67 -3.42 -13.33
CA ASP A 66 -3.00 -4.84 -13.41
C ASP A 66 -2.57 -5.55 -12.12
N VAL A 67 -3.53 -5.79 -11.26
CA VAL A 67 -3.34 -6.55 -10.00
C VAL A 67 -3.71 -8.02 -10.16
N LYS A 68 -4.35 -8.41 -11.28
CA LYS A 68 -4.77 -9.79 -11.54
C LYS A 68 -3.72 -10.62 -12.23
N ARG A 69 -2.93 -9.99 -13.12
CA ARG A 69 -1.95 -10.68 -13.94
C ARG A 69 -2.59 -11.85 -14.70
N ASP A 70 -3.78 -11.61 -15.26
CA ASP A 70 -4.61 -12.61 -15.92
C ASP A 70 -4.12 -12.98 -17.32
N LYS A 71 -3.23 -12.20 -17.92
CA LYS A 71 -2.61 -12.48 -19.21
C LYS A 71 -1.45 -13.45 -19.01
N ARG A 72 -1.78 -14.75 -19.10
CA ARG A 72 -0.87 -15.85 -18.77
C ARG A 72 -0.07 -16.30 -19.98
N ASP A 73 1.16 -16.76 -19.73
CA ASP A 73 2.08 -17.39 -20.68
C ASP A 73 2.46 -16.52 -21.89
N ILE A 74 2.14 -15.21 -21.82
CA ILE A 74 2.52 -14.22 -22.84
C ILE A 74 3.62 -13.34 -22.23
N PRO A 75 4.82 -13.29 -22.85
CA PRO A 75 5.89 -12.45 -22.37
C PRO A 75 5.56 -10.97 -22.58
N ALA A 76 5.93 -10.17 -21.59
CA ALA A 76 5.81 -8.73 -21.63
C ALA A 76 7.17 -8.08 -21.34
N LYS A 77 7.53 -7.05 -22.09
CA LYS A 77 8.76 -6.27 -21.90
C LYS A 77 8.48 -5.01 -21.11
N VAL A 78 9.30 -4.72 -20.12
CA VAL A 78 9.24 -3.47 -19.37
C VAL A 78 9.65 -2.30 -20.26
N ALA A 79 8.72 -1.38 -20.51
CA ALA A 79 8.94 -0.21 -21.35
C ALA A 79 9.43 0.99 -20.54
N THR A 80 8.74 1.32 -19.46
CA THR A 80 9.07 2.48 -18.59
C THR A 80 8.83 2.17 -17.12
N ILE A 81 9.50 2.92 -16.23
CA ILE A 81 9.23 2.97 -14.79
C ILE A 81 8.70 4.37 -14.50
N GLU A 82 7.55 4.47 -13.80
CA GLU A 82 6.81 5.71 -13.65
C GLU A 82 6.41 5.97 -12.19
N TYR A 83 6.18 7.26 -11.90
CA TYR A 83 5.61 7.72 -10.64
C TYR A 83 4.09 7.62 -10.63
N ASP A 84 3.50 7.04 -9.59
CA ASP A 84 2.05 7.10 -9.36
C ASP A 84 1.75 7.92 -8.08
N PRO A 85 1.01 9.04 -8.17
CA PRO A 85 0.65 9.85 -7.02
C PRO A 85 -0.39 9.20 -6.09
N ASN A 86 -0.97 8.06 -6.48
CA ASN A 86 -2.03 7.38 -5.72
C ASN A 86 -1.51 6.29 -4.80
N ARG A 87 -0.24 5.90 -4.96
CA ARG A 87 0.41 4.87 -4.15
C ARG A 87 1.85 5.23 -3.82
N SER A 88 2.40 4.56 -2.83
CA SER A 88 3.80 4.73 -2.44
C SER A 88 4.77 3.98 -3.36
N ALA A 89 4.31 2.87 -3.96
CA ALA A 89 5.10 2.07 -4.90
C ALA A 89 5.26 2.77 -6.25
N ARG A 90 6.37 2.52 -6.95
CA ARG A 90 6.53 2.83 -8.37
C ARG A 90 5.72 1.83 -9.19
N ILE A 91 5.38 2.23 -10.41
CA ILE A 91 4.71 1.38 -11.39
C ILE A 91 5.60 1.22 -12.61
N ALA A 92 5.50 0.07 -13.27
CA ALA A 92 6.18 -0.19 -14.53
C ALA A 92 5.14 -0.37 -15.63
N LEU A 93 5.32 0.31 -16.76
CA LEU A 93 4.56 0.07 -17.96
C LEU A 93 5.18 -1.13 -18.69
N VAL A 94 4.39 -2.14 -18.97
CA VAL A 94 4.82 -3.32 -19.69
C VAL A 94 4.07 -3.44 -20.99
N THR A 95 4.76 -3.85 -22.05
CA THR A 95 4.19 -4.12 -23.38
C THR A 95 4.27 -5.61 -23.64
N TYR A 96 3.13 -6.24 -23.82
CA TYR A 96 3.01 -7.65 -24.15
C TYR A 96 3.37 -7.92 -25.64
N ALA A 97 3.69 -9.16 -25.95
CA ALA A 97 4.04 -9.55 -27.33
C ALA A 97 2.93 -9.28 -28.37
N ASP A 98 1.67 -9.23 -27.91
CA ASP A 98 0.49 -8.88 -28.74
C ASP A 98 0.24 -7.37 -28.82
N GLY A 99 1.11 -6.53 -28.28
CA GLY A 99 1.01 -5.07 -28.31
C GLY A 99 0.16 -4.44 -27.20
N GLU A 100 -0.55 -5.22 -26.38
CA GLU A 100 -1.28 -4.67 -25.23
C GLU A 100 -0.30 -4.10 -24.20
N LYS A 101 -0.68 -2.96 -23.62
CA LYS A 101 0.11 -2.33 -22.55
C LYS A 101 -0.65 -2.36 -21.25
N ARG A 102 0.05 -2.66 -20.15
CA ARG A 102 -0.51 -2.63 -18.79
C ARG A 102 0.48 -2.04 -17.80
N TYR A 103 -0.04 -1.43 -16.73
CA TYR A 103 0.79 -1.08 -15.58
C TYR A 103 0.86 -2.22 -14.58
N ILE A 104 2.03 -2.47 -14.02
CA ILE A 104 2.24 -3.38 -12.90
C ILE A 104 2.94 -2.65 -11.75
N LEU A 105 2.95 -3.23 -10.56
CA LEU A 105 3.81 -2.75 -9.48
C LEU A 105 5.26 -3.07 -9.81
N GLN A 106 6.16 -2.12 -9.60
CA GLN A 106 7.59 -2.33 -9.82
C GLN A 106 8.21 -3.05 -8.61
N PRO A 107 8.75 -4.26 -8.76
CA PRO A 107 9.60 -4.88 -7.74
C PRO A 107 11.01 -4.31 -7.79
N ILE A 108 11.75 -4.52 -6.69
CA ILE A 108 13.16 -4.17 -6.61
C ILE A 108 13.94 -4.96 -7.67
N GLY A 109 14.86 -4.28 -8.33
CA GLY A 109 15.76 -4.90 -9.32
C GLY A 109 15.20 -4.97 -10.73
N LEU A 110 13.89 -4.71 -10.93
CA LEU A 110 13.30 -4.67 -12.27
C LEU A 110 13.78 -3.43 -13.03
N LYS A 111 14.27 -3.64 -14.24
CA LYS A 111 14.82 -2.59 -15.13
C LYS A 111 14.02 -2.49 -16.42
N VAL A 112 14.16 -1.36 -17.09
CA VAL A 112 13.64 -1.19 -18.46
C VAL A 112 14.35 -2.17 -19.39
N GLY A 113 13.58 -2.86 -20.21
CA GLY A 113 14.07 -3.91 -21.12
C GLY A 113 13.92 -5.32 -20.59
N ASP A 114 13.73 -5.53 -19.29
CA ASP A 114 13.51 -6.85 -18.72
C ASP A 114 12.21 -7.47 -19.25
N THR A 115 12.22 -8.79 -19.43
CA THR A 115 11.05 -9.56 -19.82
C THR A 115 10.42 -10.20 -18.61
N ILE A 116 9.11 -10.09 -18.50
CA ILE A 116 8.31 -10.68 -17.40
C ILE A 116 7.19 -11.55 -17.97
N VAL A 117 6.87 -12.60 -17.23
CA VAL A 117 5.80 -13.54 -17.60
C VAL A 117 4.90 -13.80 -16.39
N ALA A 118 3.63 -14.03 -16.64
CA ALA A 118 2.69 -14.53 -15.65
C ALA A 118 2.19 -15.90 -16.10
N GLY A 119 2.43 -16.95 -15.33
CA GLY A 119 2.04 -18.32 -15.70
C GLY A 119 2.50 -19.35 -14.67
N GLU A 120 2.06 -20.59 -14.84
CA GLU A 120 2.45 -21.68 -13.92
C GLU A 120 3.91 -22.09 -14.10
N THR A 121 4.43 -21.97 -15.31
CA THR A 121 5.79 -22.38 -15.72
C THR A 121 6.78 -21.23 -15.76
N ALA A 122 6.38 -20.02 -15.32
CA ALA A 122 7.25 -18.86 -15.33
C ALA A 122 8.46 -19.05 -14.39
N ASP A 123 9.61 -18.53 -14.77
CA ASP A 123 10.82 -18.54 -13.96
C ASP A 123 10.65 -17.72 -12.67
N ILE A 124 11.42 -18.05 -11.63
CA ILE A 124 11.39 -17.37 -10.33
C ILE A 124 12.26 -16.10 -10.39
N LEU A 125 11.86 -15.17 -11.26
CA LEU A 125 12.53 -13.89 -11.46
C LEU A 125 11.65 -12.73 -10.95
N PRO A 126 12.25 -11.62 -10.46
CA PRO A 126 11.49 -10.47 -10.01
C PRO A 126 10.56 -9.93 -11.09
N GLY A 127 9.27 -9.76 -10.73
CA GLY A 127 8.23 -9.29 -11.65
C GLY A 127 7.38 -10.40 -12.29
N ASN A 128 7.84 -11.64 -12.29
CA ASN A 128 7.05 -12.78 -12.75
C ASN A 128 5.95 -13.11 -11.73
N ALA A 129 4.81 -13.55 -12.23
CA ALA A 129 3.67 -13.92 -11.40
C ALA A 129 3.34 -15.40 -11.55
N LEU A 130 3.32 -16.11 -10.42
CA LEU A 130 3.07 -17.55 -10.35
C LEU A 130 2.01 -17.88 -9.29
N PRO A 131 1.34 -19.04 -9.39
CA PRO A 131 0.55 -19.56 -8.28
C PRO A 131 1.47 -19.96 -7.13
N LEU A 132 0.99 -19.81 -5.89
CA LEU A 132 1.78 -20.11 -4.68
C LEU A 132 2.31 -21.56 -4.65
N LYS A 133 1.62 -22.50 -5.30
CA LYS A 133 2.05 -23.90 -5.41
C LYS A 133 3.45 -24.04 -6.05
N ASN A 134 3.77 -23.17 -7.02
CA ASN A 134 5.01 -23.25 -7.81
C ASN A 134 6.14 -22.34 -7.25
N ILE A 135 5.86 -21.53 -6.23
CA ILE A 135 6.85 -20.62 -5.62
C ILE A 135 7.62 -21.35 -4.52
N PRO A 136 8.95 -21.42 -4.52
CA PRO A 136 9.74 -22.07 -3.46
C PRO A 136 9.52 -21.45 -2.09
N LEU A 137 9.75 -22.25 -1.04
CA LEU A 137 9.76 -21.78 0.34
C LEU A 137 10.86 -20.74 0.54
N GLY A 138 10.61 -19.76 1.43
CA GLY A 138 11.54 -18.68 1.71
C GLY A 138 11.49 -17.54 0.72
N THR A 139 10.88 -17.70 -0.47
CA THR A 139 10.80 -16.67 -1.51
C THR A 139 9.98 -15.47 -1.03
N LEU A 140 10.49 -14.27 -1.33
CA LEU A 140 9.78 -13.02 -1.12
C LEU A 140 8.86 -12.75 -2.30
N VAL A 141 7.60 -12.44 -2.02
CA VAL A 141 6.56 -12.17 -3.01
C VAL A 141 5.76 -10.93 -2.64
N HIS A 142 5.14 -10.32 -3.61
CA HIS A 142 4.23 -9.19 -3.43
C HIS A 142 2.97 -9.37 -4.28
N ASN A 143 2.03 -8.43 -4.18
CA ASN A 143 0.77 -8.47 -4.94
C ASN A 143 0.04 -9.82 -4.80
N VAL A 144 -0.03 -10.34 -3.58
CA VAL A 144 -0.56 -11.68 -3.31
C VAL A 144 -2.08 -11.65 -3.27
N GLU A 145 -2.71 -12.63 -3.92
CA GLU A 145 -4.15 -12.85 -3.86
C GLU A 145 -4.58 -13.48 -2.54
N LEU A 146 -5.78 -13.17 -2.10
CA LEU A 146 -6.46 -13.86 -0.98
C LEU A 146 -7.49 -14.91 -1.45
N LYS A 147 -7.97 -14.76 -2.66
CA LYS A 147 -8.86 -15.69 -3.37
C LYS A 147 -8.39 -15.76 -4.80
N SER A 148 -8.31 -16.95 -5.36
CA SER A 148 -7.89 -17.16 -6.74
C SER A 148 -8.74 -16.33 -7.71
N GLY A 149 -8.08 -15.65 -8.66
CA GLY A 149 -8.69 -14.83 -9.71
C GLY A 149 -9.25 -13.47 -9.25
N LYS A 150 -9.19 -13.14 -7.96
CA LYS A 150 -9.69 -11.84 -7.46
C LYS A 150 -8.71 -10.69 -7.73
N GLY A 151 -7.46 -11.01 -7.94
CA GLY A 151 -6.36 -10.05 -8.04
C GLY A 151 -5.66 -9.81 -6.70
N GLY A 152 -4.41 -9.39 -6.76
CA GLY A 152 -3.55 -9.19 -5.61
C GLY A 152 -4.07 -8.10 -4.67
N GLN A 153 -4.05 -8.40 -3.38
CA GLN A 153 -4.55 -7.52 -2.32
C GLN A 153 -3.49 -7.22 -1.25
N ILE A 154 -2.53 -8.13 -1.07
CA ILE A 154 -1.53 -8.07 -0.01
C ILE A 154 -0.19 -7.61 -0.58
N ALA A 155 0.59 -6.86 0.23
CA ALA A 155 1.93 -6.37 -0.11
C ALA A 155 1.98 -5.60 -1.43
N ARG A 156 1.30 -4.45 -1.49
CA ARG A 156 1.28 -3.57 -2.66
C ARG A 156 1.87 -2.19 -2.40
N SER A 157 2.22 -1.89 -1.17
CA SER A 157 2.87 -0.62 -0.80
C SER A 157 4.37 -0.70 -1.02
N ALA A 158 5.03 0.46 -1.13
CA ALA A 158 6.48 0.55 -1.22
C ALA A 158 7.18 -0.27 -0.13
N GLY A 159 8.20 -1.02 -0.51
CA GLY A 159 9.00 -1.84 0.41
C GLY A 159 8.29 -3.05 1.02
N SER A 160 7.00 -3.26 0.74
CA SER A 160 6.28 -4.40 1.32
C SER A 160 6.56 -5.70 0.59
N PHE A 161 6.55 -6.79 1.35
CA PHE A 161 6.67 -8.16 0.85
C PHE A 161 5.91 -9.13 1.75
N VAL A 162 5.72 -10.32 1.26
CA VAL A 162 5.21 -11.51 1.96
C VAL A 162 6.23 -12.61 1.75
N GLN A 163 6.46 -13.46 2.73
CA GLN A 163 7.35 -14.60 2.61
C GLN A 163 6.55 -15.91 2.66
N VAL A 164 6.79 -16.82 1.73
CA VAL A 164 6.21 -18.15 1.74
C VAL A 164 6.99 -18.99 2.76
N VAL A 165 6.32 -19.47 3.82
CA VAL A 165 6.96 -20.16 4.95
C VAL A 165 6.81 -21.67 4.84
N ALA A 166 5.60 -22.15 4.58
CA ALA A 166 5.29 -23.57 4.47
C ALA A 166 4.18 -23.81 3.45
N LYS A 167 4.05 -25.05 3.02
CA LYS A 167 2.96 -25.52 2.14
C LYS A 167 2.42 -26.82 2.69
N GLU A 168 1.11 -26.89 2.94
CA GLU A 168 0.45 -28.06 3.49
C GLU A 168 -0.93 -28.24 2.84
N GLY A 169 -1.21 -29.39 2.29
CA GLY A 169 -2.45 -29.69 1.56
C GLY A 169 -2.71 -28.64 0.49
N ASP A 170 -3.87 -28.00 0.53
CA ASP A 170 -4.28 -26.96 -0.44
C ASP A 170 -3.84 -25.53 -0.08
N TYR A 171 -3.08 -25.37 1.03
CA TYR A 171 -2.75 -24.06 1.56
C TYR A 171 -1.25 -23.81 1.65
N ALA A 172 -0.85 -22.59 1.32
CA ALA A 172 0.46 -22.04 1.62
C ALA A 172 0.37 -21.15 2.85
N SER A 173 1.21 -21.38 3.84
CA SER A 173 1.41 -20.52 5.00
C SER A 173 2.33 -19.38 4.63
N VAL A 174 1.85 -18.14 4.72
CA VAL A 174 2.59 -16.95 4.31
C VAL A 174 2.73 -15.98 5.48
N LYS A 175 3.94 -15.46 5.66
CA LYS A 175 4.25 -14.40 6.64
C LYS A 175 3.95 -13.05 6.01
N MET A 176 2.94 -12.37 6.56
CA MET A 176 2.45 -11.08 6.11
C MET A 176 3.39 -9.94 6.52
N PRO A 177 3.32 -8.74 5.90
CA PRO A 177 4.09 -7.57 6.32
C PRO A 177 3.84 -7.16 7.78
N SER A 178 2.67 -7.51 8.34
CA SER A 178 2.34 -7.27 9.76
C SER A 178 3.01 -8.24 10.75
N GLY A 179 3.67 -9.30 10.25
CA GLY A 179 4.20 -10.40 11.05
C GLY A 179 3.20 -11.54 11.32
N GLU A 180 1.92 -11.39 10.92
CA GLU A 180 0.92 -12.45 10.99
C GLU A 180 1.26 -13.57 10.00
N ILE A 181 1.16 -14.85 10.42
CA ILE A 181 1.23 -16.00 9.52
C ILE A 181 -0.18 -16.45 9.19
N ARG A 182 -0.46 -16.55 7.90
CA ARG A 182 -1.78 -16.84 7.39
C ARG A 182 -1.76 -17.87 6.26
N ASN A 183 -2.75 -18.76 6.26
CA ASN A 183 -2.99 -19.72 5.18
C ASN A 183 -3.72 -19.05 4.01
N ILE A 184 -3.18 -19.24 2.81
CA ILE A 184 -3.74 -18.79 1.53
C ILE A 184 -3.79 -20.02 0.61
N ASN A 185 -4.87 -20.16 -0.16
CA ASN A 185 -4.99 -21.25 -1.12
C ASN A 185 -3.84 -21.23 -2.13
N MET A 186 -3.28 -22.41 -2.44
CA MET A 186 -2.12 -22.54 -3.33
C MET A 186 -2.36 -22.11 -4.78
N GLU A 187 -3.61 -22.07 -5.23
CA GLU A 187 -3.99 -21.58 -6.56
C GLU A 187 -3.97 -20.03 -6.66
N CYS A 188 -3.81 -19.31 -5.52
CA CYS A 188 -3.68 -17.87 -5.51
C CYS A 188 -2.35 -17.43 -6.12
N TYR A 189 -2.41 -16.43 -6.98
CA TYR A 189 -1.23 -15.87 -7.65
C TYR A 189 -0.52 -14.86 -6.74
N ALA A 190 0.80 -14.81 -6.89
CA ALA A 190 1.67 -13.84 -6.27
C ALA A 190 2.76 -13.43 -7.27
N THR A 191 3.29 -12.22 -7.15
CA THR A 191 4.40 -11.73 -7.97
C THR A 191 5.70 -11.85 -7.19
N ILE A 192 6.74 -12.38 -7.83
CA ILE A 192 8.07 -12.59 -7.23
C ILE A 192 8.75 -11.26 -6.95
N GLY A 193 9.42 -11.19 -5.80
CA GLY A 193 10.21 -10.05 -5.36
C GLY A 193 9.51 -9.16 -4.34
N GLN A 194 10.22 -8.18 -3.83
CA GLN A 194 9.75 -7.14 -2.92
C GLN A 194 9.37 -5.90 -3.73
N VAL A 195 8.33 -5.17 -3.32
CA VAL A 195 7.96 -3.90 -3.96
C VAL A 195 9.07 -2.87 -3.82
N GLY A 196 9.38 -2.17 -4.90
CA GLY A 196 10.41 -1.13 -4.95
C GLY A 196 10.12 0.10 -4.07
N ASN A 197 10.97 1.14 -4.20
CA ASN A 197 10.86 2.40 -3.47
C ASN A 197 10.98 2.24 -1.94
N LEU A 198 11.98 1.48 -1.46
CA LEU A 198 12.22 1.19 -0.04
C LEU A 198 12.29 2.45 0.83
N GLU A 199 12.97 3.49 0.33
CA GLU A 199 13.22 4.73 1.08
C GLU A 199 11.97 5.60 1.29
N HIS A 200 10.81 5.14 0.84
CA HIS A 200 9.56 5.89 1.04
C HIS A 200 9.24 6.12 2.53
N GLU A 201 9.59 5.19 3.40
CA GLU A 201 9.37 5.30 4.85
C GLU A 201 10.22 6.41 5.49
N ASN A 202 11.39 6.72 4.92
CA ASN A 202 12.34 7.72 5.40
C ASN A 202 11.95 9.16 5.01
N VAL A 203 10.85 9.34 4.26
CA VAL A 203 10.40 10.67 3.82
C VAL A 203 9.69 11.40 4.92
N SER A 204 10.27 12.52 5.36
CA SER A 204 9.65 13.46 6.30
C SER A 204 8.86 14.53 5.54
N ILE A 205 7.60 14.72 5.91
CA ILE A 205 6.72 15.73 5.30
C ILE A 205 7.22 17.15 5.60
N GLY A 206 7.74 17.39 6.81
CA GLY A 206 8.38 18.62 7.27
C GLY A 206 7.44 19.77 7.61
N LYS A 207 6.30 19.92 6.95
CA LYS A 207 5.34 21.00 7.18
C LYS A 207 3.87 20.58 7.02
N ALA A 208 3.00 21.24 7.77
CA ALA A 208 1.55 21.00 7.72
C ALA A 208 0.93 21.25 6.33
N GLY A 209 1.41 22.25 5.59
CA GLY A 209 0.96 22.53 4.23
C GLY A 209 1.14 21.36 3.27
N ARG A 210 2.25 20.61 3.39
CA ARG A 210 2.46 19.40 2.57
C ARG A 210 1.45 18.29 2.90
N SER A 211 1.06 18.13 4.17
CA SER A 211 -0.04 17.25 4.57
C SER A 211 -1.35 17.65 3.91
N ARG A 212 -1.62 18.98 3.83
CA ARG A 212 -2.81 19.50 3.13
C ARG A 212 -2.78 19.16 1.65
N TRP A 213 -1.64 19.29 0.97
CA TRP A 213 -1.48 18.90 -0.44
C TRP A 213 -1.73 17.41 -0.68
N LEU A 214 -1.44 16.56 0.31
CA LEU A 214 -1.73 15.12 0.27
C LEU A 214 -3.21 14.78 0.53
N GLY A 215 -4.05 15.78 0.84
CA GLY A 215 -5.47 15.59 1.12
C GLY A 215 -5.79 15.26 2.58
N ARG A 216 -4.86 15.50 3.49
CA ARG A 216 -5.07 15.36 4.93
C ARG A 216 -5.48 16.69 5.53
N ARG A 217 -6.61 16.73 6.21
CA ARG A 217 -7.07 17.90 6.97
C ARG A 217 -6.48 17.88 8.38
N PRO A 218 -6.41 19.03 9.07
CA PRO A 218 -5.98 19.08 10.47
C PRO A 218 -6.84 18.19 11.35
N HIS A 219 -6.20 17.56 12.32
CA HIS A 219 -6.85 16.71 13.31
C HIS A 219 -6.84 17.41 14.66
N VAL A 220 -8.01 17.63 15.23
CA VAL A 220 -8.19 18.18 16.58
C VAL A 220 -8.19 17.01 17.57
N ARG A 221 -7.42 17.13 18.65
CA ARG A 221 -7.38 16.13 19.72
C ARG A 221 -8.67 16.19 20.55
N GLY A 222 -9.19 15.04 20.98
CA GLY A 222 -10.40 14.97 21.81
C GLY A 222 -10.33 15.80 23.11
N VAL A 223 -9.11 15.88 23.70
CA VAL A 223 -8.87 16.72 24.91
C VAL A 223 -9.10 18.23 24.66
N ALA A 224 -8.97 18.69 23.42
CA ALA A 224 -9.17 20.08 23.03
C ALA A 224 -10.60 20.37 22.54
N MET A 225 -11.50 19.44 22.73
CA MET A 225 -12.93 19.56 22.36
C MET A 225 -13.78 19.84 23.59
N ASN A 226 -15.05 20.17 23.37
CA ASN A 226 -16.03 20.28 24.44
C ASN A 226 -16.52 18.87 24.90
N PRO A 227 -17.09 18.75 26.12
CA PRO A 227 -17.59 17.46 26.62
C PRO A 227 -18.64 16.81 25.71
N VAL A 228 -19.44 17.60 25.00
CA VAL A 228 -20.45 17.11 24.06
C VAL A 228 -19.83 16.44 22.82
N ASP A 229 -18.64 16.87 22.42
CA ASP A 229 -18.00 16.40 21.18
C ASP A 229 -17.08 15.18 21.40
N HIS A 230 -16.56 15.04 22.62
CA HIS A 230 -15.61 13.96 22.93
C HIS A 230 -15.59 13.62 24.43
N PRO A 231 -15.53 12.31 24.81
CA PRO A 231 -15.46 11.88 26.20
C PRO A 231 -14.24 12.39 27.00
N LEU A 232 -13.20 12.86 26.32
CA LEU A 232 -12.00 13.48 26.92
C LEU A 232 -12.06 15.00 26.89
N GLY A 233 -13.15 15.59 26.43
CA GLY A 233 -13.33 17.04 26.32
C GLY A 233 -13.68 17.71 27.64
N GLY A 234 -13.54 19.03 27.64
CA GLY A 234 -13.85 19.88 28.79
C GLY A 234 -12.66 20.28 29.65
N GLY A 235 -12.95 21.00 30.71
CA GLY A 235 -11.97 21.54 31.67
C GLY A 235 -11.53 22.95 31.32
N GLU A 236 -10.76 23.57 32.23
CA GLU A 236 -10.19 24.92 32.11
C GLU A 236 -8.71 24.83 31.68
N GLY A 237 -8.31 25.62 30.70
CA GLY A 237 -6.93 25.74 30.25
C GLY A 237 -6.36 24.42 29.69
N LYS A 238 -5.14 24.06 30.10
CA LYS A 238 -4.46 22.82 29.70
C LYS A 238 -4.85 21.67 30.61
N THR A 239 -5.98 21.05 30.37
CA THR A 239 -6.45 19.89 31.15
C THR A 239 -5.85 18.59 30.63
N SER A 240 -5.71 17.60 31.51
CA SER A 240 -5.43 16.20 31.18
C SER A 240 -6.75 15.51 30.78
N GLY A 241 -6.66 14.37 30.09
CA GLY A 241 -7.85 13.64 29.65
C GLY A 241 -8.72 13.07 30.76
N GLY A 242 -8.24 13.03 32.00
CA GLY A 242 -8.96 12.58 33.19
C GLY A 242 -9.34 11.09 33.23
N ARG A 243 -9.09 10.33 32.18
CA ARG A 243 -9.42 8.91 32.03
C ARG A 243 -8.52 8.23 31.00
N HIS A 244 -8.67 6.90 30.87
CA HIS A 244 -7.98 6.16 29.82
C HIS A 244 -8.31 6.72 28.43
N PRO A 245 -7.34 6.70 27.48
CA PRO A 245 -7.58 7.14 26.12
C PRO A 245 -8.71 6.37 25.47
N VAL A 246 -9.71 7.10 24.98
CA VAL A 246 -10.90 6.55 24.32
C VAL A 246 -11.13 7.23 22.97
N SER A 247 -11.89 6.56 22.11
CA SER A 247 -12.40 7.12 20.86
C SER A 247 -13.56 8.10 21.14
N PRO A 248 -14.03 8.87 20.12
CA PRO A 248 -15.23 9.71 20.28
C PRO A 248 -16.48 8.93 20.71
N TRP A 249 -16.52 7.65 20.47
CA TRP A 249 -17.61 6.75 20.89
C TRP A 249 -17.38 6.06 22.24
N GLY A 250 -16.35 6.46 22.98
CA GLY A 250 -16.05 5.91 24.30
C GLY A 250 -15.28 4.59 24.32
N LEU A 251 -14.95 4.02 23.15
CA LEU A 251 -14.21 2.76 23.10
C LEU A 251 -12.73 2.98 23.46
N PRO A 252 -12.13 2.12 24.32
CA PRO A 252 -10.71 2.19 24.67
C PRO A 252 -9.84 2.11 23.42
N THR A 253 -8.85 3.00 23.30
CA THR A 253 -7.94 3.06 22.14
C THR A 253 -6.61 2.37 22.35
N LYS A 254 -6.28 2.04 23.60
CA LYS A 254 -5.06 1.31 23.97
C LYS A 254 -5.42 -0.05 24.60
N GLY A 255 -4.76 -1.11 24.13
CA GLY A 255 -4.88 -2.47 24.65
C GLY A 255 -6.16 -3.22 24.29
N TYR A 256 -7.21 -2.54 23.89
CA TYR A 256 -8.47 -3.18 23.52
C TYR A 256 -8.40 -3.84 22.15
N LYS A 257 -8.77 -5.13 22.07
CA LYS A 257 -8.81 -5.89 20.81
C LYS A 257 -10.12 -5.59 20.09
N THR A 258 -10.05 -4.75 19.05
CA THR A 258 -11.24 -4.35 18.27
C THR A 258 -11.68 -5.38 17.23
N ARG A 259 -10.81 -6.35 16.87
CA ARG A 259 -11.18 -7.41 15.95
C ARG A 259 -12.12 -8.41 16.63
N ASN A 260 -13.38 -8.42 16.23
CA ASN A 260 -14.33 -9.47 16.59
C ASN A 260 -14.03 -10.75 15.80
N ARG A 261 -14.43 -11.92 16.34
CA ARG A 261 -14.32 -13.21 15.69
C ARG A 261 -14.93 -13.14 14.27
N LYS A 262 -14.17 -13.60 13.27
CA LYS A 262 -14.59 -13.63 11.86
C LYS A 262 -14.42 -15.03 11.29
N ALA A 263 -15.23 -15.38 10.31
CA ALA A 263 -15.09 -16.65 9.57
C ALA A 263 -13.68 -16.87 9.00
N THR A 264 -12.95 -15.76 8.71
CA THR A 264 -11.58 -15.81 8.20
C THR A 264 -10.51 -16.05 9.27
N ASP A 265 -10.89 -16.15 10.56
CA ASP A 265 -9.91 -16.41 11.64
C ASP A 265 -9.32 -17.82 11.56
N LYS A 266 -10.05 -18.77 10.94
CA LYS A 266 -9.56 -20.12 10.66
C LYS A 266 -8.31 -20.18 9.76
N PHE A 267 -8.06 -19.12 8.99
CA PHE A 267 -6.88 -19.02 8.12
C PHE A 267 -5.67 -18.36 8.82
N ILE A 268 -5.80 -17.92 10.05
CA ILE A 268 -4.70 -17.30 10.81
C ILE A 268 -4.04 -18.39 11.62
N VAL A 269 -2.81 -18.75 11.24
CA VAL A 269 -1.97 -19.72 11.96
C VAL A 269 -1.34 -19.07 13.19
N GLN A 270 -0.73 -17.91 12.98
CA GLN A 270 -0.09 -17.14 14.05
C GLN A 270 -0.46 -15.66 13.92
N ARG A 271 -0.94 -15.08 14.99
CA ARG A 271 -1.19 -13.62 15.05
C ARG A 271 0.15 -12.89 15.20
N ARG A 272 0.17 -11.60 14.81
CA ARG A 272 1.34 -10.75 15.05
C ARG A 272 1.69 -10.78 16.55
N GLY A 273 2.97 -10.93 16.85
CA GLY A 273 3.49 -10.76 18.21
C GLY A 273 3.21 -9.35 18.75
N LYS A 274 3.22 -9.22 20.05
CA LYS A 274 3.14 -7.92 20.72
C LYS A 274 4.45 -7.15 20.54
#